data_d03062cdaa4ace96961808d3b66662e5
#
_entry.id   d03062cdaa4ace96961808d3b66662e5
#
_cell.length_a   1.000
_cell.length_b   1.000
_cell.length_c   1.000
_cell.angle_alpha   90.00
_cell.angle_beta   90.00
_cell.angle_gamma   90.00
#
_symmetry.space_group_name_H-M   'P 1'
#
loop_
_entity.id
_entity.type
_entity.pdbx_description
1 polymer ?
#
loop_
_entity_poly.entity_id
_entity_poly.type
_entity_poly.pdbx_seq_one_letter_code
_entity_poly.pdbx_strand_id
1 'polypeptide(L)' 'MTATLTPTLELAFDLIRRPSVTPVDEGCQELMMRRLQALGFQIEAMRIEEVDNFWASHGSQDGPVLCFAGHTD' A
#
# COMPACT_ATOMS: atom_id res chain seq x y z
N MET A 1 18.01 26.42 0.01
CA MET A 1 18.41 25.06 -0.41
C MET A 1 17.19 24.15 -0.36
N THR A 2 16.89 23.53 -1.46
CA THR A 2 15.73 22.65 -1.55
C THR A 2 16.13 21.23 -1.17
N ALA A 3 15.50 20.66 -0.16
CA ALA A 3 15.72 19.26 0.19
C ALA A 3 15.04 18.36 -0.84
N THR A 4 15.77 17.41 -1.37
CA THR A 4 15.21 16.40 -2.24
C THR A 4 14.60 15.29 -1.40
N LEU A 5 13.29 15.06 -1.58
CA LEU A 5 12.60 13.96 -0.89
C LEU A 5 12.98 12.62 -1.54
N THR A 6 13.22 11.62 -0.71
CA THR A 6 13.37 10.25 -1.19
C THR A 6 11.99 9.72 -1.61
N PRO A 7 11.94 8.71 -2.50
CA PRO A 7 10.65 8.09 -2.85
C PRO A 7 9.87 7.58 -1.64
N THR A 8 10.57 7.11 -0.62
CA THR A 8 9.93 6.66 0.63
C THR A 8 9.26 7.81 1.37
N LEU A 9 9.95 8.95 1.49
CA LEU A 9 9.38 10.13 2.14
C LEU A 9 8.22 10.72 1.35
N GLU A 10 8.33 10.75 0.03
CA GLU A 10 7.23 11.21 -0.83
C GLU A 10 5.99 10.36 -0.63
N LEU A 11 6.14 9.04 -0.58
CA LEU A 11 5.04 8.12 -0.33
C LEU A 11 4.44 8.35 1.06
N ALA A 12 5.29 8.52 2.08
CA ALA A 12 4.83 8.77 3.44
C ALA A 12 4.00 10.06 3.53
N PHE A 13 4.46 11.14 2.90
CA PHE A 13 3.71 12.39 2.87
C PHE A 13 2.38 12.25 2.12
N ASP A 14 2.37 11.54 1.01
CA ASP A 14 1.15 11.26 0.25
C ASP A 14 0.11 10.52 1.10
N LEU A 15 0.55 9.53 1.85
CA LEU A 15 -0.34 8.76 2.73
C LEU A 15 -0.85 9.61 3.90
N ILE A 16 0.02 10.37 4.52
CA ILE A 16 -0.32 11.21 5.68
C ILE A 16 -1.33 12.30 5.32
N ARG A 17 -1.25 12.85 4.12
CA ARG A 17 -2.20 13.87 3.64
C ARG A 17 -3.62 13.36 3.47
N ARG A 18 -3.81 12.05 3.39
CA ARG A 18 -5.12 11.43 3.14
C ARG A 18 -5.79 11.12 4.47
N PRO A 19 -6.96 11.70 4.76
CA PRO A 19 -7.63 11.48 6.05
C PRO A 19 -8.32 10.10 6.07
N SER A 20 -7.52 9.06 6.15
CA SER A 20 -7.95 7.67 6.07
C SER A 20 -8.43 7.15 7.44
N VAL A 21 -9.49 7.72 7.94
CA VAL A 21 -10.11 7.27 9.19
C VAL A 21 -11.12 6.17 8.88
N THR A 22 -10.94 5.02 9.52
CA THR A 22 -11.81 3.86 9.30
C THR A 22 -13.29 4.22 9.31
N PRO A 23 -14.12 3.78 8.35
CA PRO A 23 -13.79 2.83 7.28
C PRO A 23 -13.30 3.47 5.98
N VAL A 24 -13.04 4.78 5.99
CA VAL A 24 -12.70 5.54 4.78
C VAL A 24 -11.22 5.38 4.47
N ASP A 25 -10.90 4.93 3.25
CA ASP A 25 -9.51 4.71 2.83
C ASP A 25 -8.85 5.95 2.21
N GLU A 26 -9.61 6.83 1.60
CA GLU A 26 -9.14 8.04 0.92
C GLU A 26 -8.09 7.77 -0.17
N GLY A 27 -8.16 6.58 -0.77
CA GLY A 27 -7.25 6.19 -1.84
C GLY A 27 -5.86 5.76 -1.39
N CYS A 28 -5.63 5.59 -0.10
CA CYS A 28 -4.34 5.10 0.42
C CYS A 28 -3.98 3.75 -0.16
N GLN A 29 -4.90 2.81 -0.18
CA GLN A 29 -4.64 1.46 -0.67
C GLN A 29 -4.45 1.45 -2.18
N GLU A 30 -5.22 2.25 -2.92
CA GLU A 30 -5.02 2.37 -4.36
C GLU A 30 -3.62 2.88 -4.69
N LEU A 31 -3.15 3.88 -3.95
CA LEU A 31 -1.78 4.40 -4.10
C LEU A 31 -0.74 3.30 -3.86
N MET A 32 -0.90 2.54 -2.78
CA MET A 32 0.01 1.45 -2.45
C MET A 32 -0.04 0.34 -3.51
N MET A 33 -1.24 -0.05 -3.92
CA MET A 33 -1.41 -1.09 -4.93
C MET A 33 -0.74 -0.71 -6.26
N ARG A 34 -0.88 0.54 -6.70
CA ARG A 34 -0.23 1.00 -7.93
C ARG A 34 1.29 0.93 -7.84
N ARG A 35 1.86 1.34 -6.71
CA ARG A 35 3.31 1.29 -6.51
C ARG A 35 3.84 -0.13 -6.47
N LEU A 36 3.14 -1.02 -5.80
CA LEU A 36 3.53 -2.43 -5.73
C LEU A 36 3.39 -3.11 -7.10
N GLN A 37 2.33 -2.78 -7.83
CA GLN A 37 2.12 -3.31 -9.18
C GLN A 37 3.24 -2.89 -10.13
N ALA A 38 3.71 -1.64 -10.02
CA ALA A 38 4.84 -1.15 -10.81
C ALA A 38 6.14 -1.90 -10.51
N LEU A 39 6.26 -2.48 -9.32
CA LEU A 39 7.40 -3.30 -8.91
C LEU A 39 7.24 -4.78 -9.27
N GLY A 40 6.15 -5.15 -9.91
CA GLY A 40 5.90 -6.52 -10.34
C GLY A 40 5.10 -7.38 -9.37
N PHE A 41 4.51 -6.78 -8.33
CA PHE A 41 3.66 -7.52 -7.41
C PHE A 41 2.32 -7.88 -8.07
N GLN A 42 1.80 -9.02 -7.70
CA GLN A 42 0.43 -9.40 -8.01
C GLN A 42 -0.48 -8.88 -6.90
N ILE A 43 -1.56 -8.22 -7.28
CA ILE A 43 -2.44 -7.52 -6.35
C ILE A 43 -3.81 -8.19 -6.32
N GLU A 44 -4.33 -8.40 -5.11
CA GLU A 44 -5.68 -8.85 -4.89
C GLU A 44 -6.38 -7.90 -3.92
N ALA A 45 -7.34 -7.15 -4.45
CA ALA A 45 -8.15 -6.26 -3.63
C ALA A 45 -9.23 -7.09 -2.91
N MET A 46 -9.35 -6.87 -1.61
CA MET A 46 -10.30 -7.62 -0.77
C MET A 46 -11.12 -6.65 0.05
N ARG A 47 -12.35 -6.37 -0.37
CA ARG A 47 -13.27 -5.56 0.40
C ARG A 47 -14.07 -6.45 1.35
N ILE A 48 -13.99 -6.14 2.63
CA ILE A 48 -14.73 -6.86 3.67
C ILE A 48 -15.71 -5.87 4.30
N GLU A 49 -17.01 -6.09 4.05
CA GLU A 49 -18.07 -5.15 4.42
C GLU A 49 -17.79 -3.78 3.78
N GLU A 50 -17.56 -2.74 4.57
CA GLU A 50 -17.27 -1.39 4.09
C GLU A 50 -15.80 -1.01 4.19
N VAL A 51 -14.94 -1.98 4.52
CA VAL A 51 -13.51 -1.76 4.69
C VAL A 51 -12.74 -2.34 3.51
N ASP A 52 -11.92 -1.49 2.89
CA ASP A 52 -11.03 -1.91 1.81
C ASP A 52 -9.76 -2.50 2.37
N ASN A 53 -9.36 -3.64 1.80
CA ASN A 53 -8.12 -4.33 2.10
C ASN A 53 -7.50 -4.81 0.80
N PHE A 54 -6.21 -5.14 0.83
CA PHE A 54 -5.59 -5.80 -0.30
C PHE A 54 -4.47 -6.73 0.14
N TRP A 55 -4.18 -7.69 -0.72
CA TRP A 55 -3.06 -8.60 -0.62
C TRP A 55 -2.15 -8.40 -1.81
N ALA A 56 -0.85 -8.35 -1.58
CA ALA A 56 0.14 -8.25 -2.64
C ALA A 56 1.20 -9.34 -2.46
N SER A 57 1.56 -10.01 -3.55
CA SER A 57 2.57 -11.06 -3.52
C SER A 57 3.56 -10.89 -4.65
N HIS A 58 4.80 -11.30 -4.41
CA HIS A 58 5.87 -11.22 -5.39
C HIS A 58 6.78 -12.43 -5.28
N GLY A 59 7.23 -12.94 -6.42
CA GLY A 59 8.18 -14.02 -6.46
C GLY A 59 7.54 -15.41 -6.54
N SER A 60 8.38 -16.44 -6.32
CA SER A 60 7.96 -17.83 -6.38
C SER A 60 7.08 -18.19 -5.20
N GLN A 61 6.11 -19.06 -5.44
CA GLN A 61 5.28 -19.63 -4.38
C GLN A 61 5.96 -20.81 -3.66
N ASP A 62 7.13 -21.19 -4.14
CA ASP A 62 7.91 -22.30 -3.56
C ASP A 62 8.88 -21.75 -2.51
N GLY A 63 8.90 -22.38 -1.33
CA GLY A 63 9.83 -22.03 -0.27
C GLY A 63 9.30 -21.05 0.76
N PRO A 64 10.18 -20.53 1.62
CA PRO A 64 9.79 -19.64 2.72
C PRO A 64 9.18 -18.33 2.23
N VAL A 65 8.24 -17.78 3.00
CA VAL A 65 7.55 -16.54 2.71
C VAL A 65 7.84 -15.51 3.80
N LEU A 66 8.26 -14.30 3.37
CA LEU A 66 8.34 -13.15 4.26
C LEU A 66 7.09 -12.30 4.04
N CYS A 67 6.36 -12.02 5.10
CA CYS A 67 5.13 -11.25 5.03
C CYS A 67 5.19 -10.01 5.91
N PHE A 68 4.75 -8.88 5.37
CA PHE A 68 4.53 -7.64 6.12
C PHE A 68 3.03 -7.38 6.21
N ALA A 69 2.56 -7.00 7.39
CA ALA A 69 1.18 -6.61 7.60
C ALA A 69 1.14 -5.20 8.19
N GLY A 70 0.26 -4.37 7.68
CA GLY A 70 0.17 -2.98 8.12
C GLY A 70 -1.20 -2.38 7.87
N HIS A 71 -1.39 -1.17 8.36
CA HIS A 71 -2.62 -0.41 8.27
C HIS A 71 -2.40 0.87 7.48
N THR A 72 -3.48 1.35 6.84
CA THR A 72 -3.52 2.67 6.20
C THR A 72 -4.37 3.68 6.98
N ASP A 73 -5.11 3.22 7.98
CA ASP A 73 -5.91 4.05 8.89
C ASP A 73 -5.14 4.47 10.14
#